data_f047fb28174629df04f1f131a6058cba
#
_entry.id   f047fb28174629df04f1f131a6058cba
#
_cell.length_a   1.000
_cell.length_b   1.000
_cell.length_c   1.000
_cell.angle_alpha   90.00
_cell.angle_beta   90.00
_cell.angle_gamma   90.00
#
_symmetry.space_group_name_H-M   'P 1'
#
loop_
_entity.id
_entity.type
_entity.pdbx_description
1 polymer ?
#
loop_
_entity_poly.entity_id
_entity_poly.type
_entity_poly.pdbx_seq_one_letter_code
_entity_poly.pdbx_strand_id
1 'polypeptide(L)'
;MAGTVKQELGLIFDGPNYKIVKKGGVAGDKVEKHNHPEANVIFTVVKGKVHVFLNDTESHILTPGEVLHFDGNNYIQATLVEDSEFIVNPIHK
;
A
#
# COMPACT_ATOMS: atom_id res chain seq x y z
N MET A 1 22.15 10.07 -15.86
CA MET A 1 21.86 9.83 -14.44
C MET A 1 21.31 8.43 -14.25
N ALA A 2 21.82 7.70 -13.26
CA ALA A 2 21.48 6.29 -13.10
C ALA A 2 20.16 6.05 -12.34
N GLY A 3 19.74 6.98 -11.50
CA GLY A 3 18.53 6.79 -10.68
C GLY A 3 17.63 8.01 -10.65
N THR A 4 16.37 7.78 -10.27
CA THR A 4 15.37 8.83 -10.14
C THR A 4 14.76 8.76 -8.74
N VAL A 5 14.60 9.90 -8.08
CA VAL A 5 14.00 10.00 -6.74
C VAL A 5 12.70 10.79 -6.86
N LYS A 6 11.61 10.23 -6.31
CA LYS A 6 10.31 10.90 -6.26
C LYS A 6 9.68 10.73 -4.88
N GLN A 7 8.87 11.70 -4.47
CA GLN A 7 8.21 11.67 -3.16
C GLN A 7 6.76 12.14 -3.20
N GLU A 8 6.27 12.56 -4.36
CA GLU A 8 4.89 13.03 -4.50
C GLU A 8 3.88 11.90 -4.33
N LEU A 9 2.64 12.26 -3.99
CA LEU A 9 1.53 11.31 -3.94
C LEU A 9 1.09 10.92 -5.33
N GLY A 10 0.56 9.71 -5.48
CA GLY A 10 0.06 9.18 -6.73
C GLY A 10 0.98 8.13 -7.32
N LEU A 11 0.76 7.82 -8.59
CA LEU A 11 1.61 6.89 -9.34
C LEU A 11 2.94 7.56 -9.62
N ILE A 12 4.00 7.09 -8.98
CA ILE A 12 5.32 7.72 -9.09
C ILE A 12 6.26 6.98 -10.03
N PHE A 13 6.13 5.66 -10.12
CA PHE A 13 6.89 4.87 -11.10
C PHE A 13 5.98 3.83 -11.73
N ASP A 14 6.08 3.67 -13.04
CA ASP A 14 5.28 2.71 -13.81
C ASP A 14 6.23 1.92 -14.70
N GLY A 15 6.56 0.73 -14.25
CA GLY A 15 7.47 -0.16 -14.96
C GLY A 15 6.72 -1.18 -15.81
N PRO A 16 7.46 -2.07 -16.51
CA PRO A 16 6.84 -3.05 -17.39
C PRO A 16 5.98 -4.09 -16.66
N ASN A 17 6.33 -4.43 -15.41
CA ASN A 17 5.62 -5.43 -14.64
C ASN A 17 5.39 -5.01 -13.18
N TYR A 18 5.56 -3.73 -12.88
CA TYR A 18 5.36 -3.20 -11.53
C TYR A 18 4.90 -1.76 -11.59
N LYS A 19 4.27 -1.33 -10.49
CA LYS A 19 3.95 0.09 -10.26
C LYS A 19 4.36 0.44 -8.85
N ILE A 20 4.65 1.71 -8.61
CA ILE A 20 4.90 2.23 -7.27
C ILE A 20 3.98 3.42 -7.09
N VAL A 21 3.05 3.28 -6.14
CA VAL A 21 2.04 4.30 -5.86
C VAL A 21 2.20 4.74 -4.41
N LYS A 22 2.36 6.05 -4.20
CA LYS A 22 2.39 6.62 -2.86
C LYS A 22 1.03 7.23 -2.57
N LYS A 23 0.45 6.85 -1.43
CA LYS A 23 -0.84 7.34 -0.98
C LYS A 23 -0.72 7.95 0.39
N GLY A 24 -1.66 8.82 0.73
CA GLY A 24 -1.71 9.43 2.05
C GLY A 24 -3.10 9.91 2.36
N GLY A 25 -3.31 10.26 3.61
CA GLY A 25 -4.59 10.77 4.08
C GLY A 25 -4.52 11.12 5.54
N VAL A 26 -5.68 11.48 6.08
CA VAL A 26 -5.83 11.87 7.48
C VAL A 26 -6.46 10.75 8.29
N ALA A 27 -6.35 10.85 9.61
CA ALA A 27 -6.96 9.90 10.55
C ALA A 27 -8.44 9.69 10.21
N GLY A 28 -8.86 8.43 10.14
CA GLY A 28 -10.22 8.05 9.80
C GLY A 28 -10.47 7.77 8.33
N ASP A 29 -9.57 8.17 7.44
CA ASP A 29 -9.69 7.84 6.01
C ASP A 29 -9.62 6.34 5.82
N LYS A 30 -10.32 5.85 4.79
CA LYS A 30 -10.40 4.43 4.50
C LYS A 30 -9.98 4.11 3.08
N VAL A 31 -9.35 2.94 2.93
CA VAL A 31 -9.13 2.31 1.64
C VAL A 31 -10.23 1.28 1.47
N GLU A 32 -11.04 1.43 0.42
CA GLU A 32 -12.15 0.52 0.17
C GLU A 32 -11.67 -0.88 -0.19
N LYS A 33 -12.45 -1.88 0.19
CA LYS A 33 -12.14 -3.28 -0.05
C LYS A 33 -12.01 -3.55 -1.56
N HIS A 34 -10.87 -4.12 -1.95
CA HIS A 34 -10.59 -4.46 -3.34
C HIS A 34 -9.50 -5.52 -3.41
N ASN A 35 -9.27 -6.07 -4.61
CA ASN A 35 -8.19 -7.00 -4.84
C ASN A 35 -7.48 -6.72 -6.17
N HIS A 36 -6.32 -7.35 -6.34
CA HIS A 36 -5.50 -7.25 -7.54
C HIS A 36 -5.04 -8.66 -7.94
N PRO A 37 -5.92 -9.50 -8.51
CA PRO A 37 -5.60 -10.92 -8.73
C PRO A 37 -4.41 -11.16 -9.66
N GLU A 38 -4.07 -10.19 -10.51
CA GLU A 38 -2.94 -10.30 -11.44
C GLU A 38 -1.59 -9.92 -10.82
N ALA A 39 -1.56 -9.55 -9.53
CA ALA A 39 -0.34 -9.03 -8.92
C ALA A 39 -0.09 -9.60 -7.54
N ASN A 40 1.19 -9.59 -7.14
CA ASN A 40 1.59 -9.64 -5.74
C ASN A 40 1.76 -8.22 -5.26
N VAL A 41 1.39 -7.93 -4.02
CA VAL A 41 1.39 -6.57 -3.49
C VAL A 41 2.33 -6.44 -2.31
N ILE A 42 3.13 -5.38 -2.36
CA ILE A 42 3.98 -4.95 -1.24
C ILE A 42 3.42 -3.64 -0.73
N PHE A 43 3.13 -3.57 0.57
CA PHE A 43 2.51 -2.42 1.21
C PHE A 43 3.43 -1.95 2.33
N THR A 44 3.94 -0.71 2.22
CA THR A 44 4.92 -0.16 3.16
C THR A 44 4.41 1.13 3.77
N VAL A 45 4.34 1.20 5.09
CA VAL A 45 3.99 2.44 5.79
C VAL A 45 5.24 3.28 5.97
N VAL A 46 5.17 4.55 5.56
CA VAL A 46 6.30 5.49 5.71
C VAL A 46 6.04 6.53 6.79
N LYS A 47 4.77 6.79 7.13
CA LYS A 47 4.38 7.75 8.16
C LYS A 47 3.04 7.33 8.75
N GLY A 48 2.87 7.52 10.06
CA GLY A 48 1.60 7.32 10.74
C GLY A 48 1.35 5.87 11.14
N LYS A 49 0.09 5.45 11.05
CA LYS A 49 -0.35 4.12 11.46
C LYS A 49 -1.55 3.70 10.63
N VAL A 50 -1.49 2.52 10.04
CA VAL A 50 -2.53 2.01 9.15
C VAL A 50 -3.00 0.65 9.65
N HIS A 51 -4.31 0.49 9.82
CA HIS A 51 -4.91 -0.79 10.19
C HIS A 51 -5.41 -1.48 8.92
N VAL A 52 -4.74 -2.55 8.52
CA VAL A 52 -5.01 -3.28 7.28
C VAL A 52 -5.77 -4.57 7.60
N PHE A 53 -6.80 -4.85 6.81
CA PHE A 53 -7.57 -6.10 6.89
C PHE A 53 -7.43 -6.88 5.59
N LEU A 54 -7.13 -8.19 5.70
CA LEU A 54 -7.08 -9.09 4.56
C LEU A 54 -8.22 -10.10 4.68
N ASN A 55 -9.10 -10.15 3.67
CA ASN A 55 -10.23 -11.09 3.59
C ASN A 55 -11.17 -11.05 4.81
N ASP A 56 -11.22 -9.95 5.54
CA ASP A 56 -12.04 -9.79 6.76
C ASP A 56 -11.69 -10.78 7.88
N THR A 57 -10.63 -11.57 7.73
CA THR A 57 -10.25 -12.61 8.70
C THR A 57 -8.89 -12.36 9.34
N GLU A 58 -8.06 -11.55 8.70
CA GLU A 58 -6.72 -11.26 9.16
C GLU A 58 -6.54 -9.75 9.22
N SER A 59 -5.88 -9.24 10.26
CA SER A 59 -5.59 -7.82 10.35
C SER A 59 -4.19 -7.56 10.87
N HIS A 60 -3.64 -6.42 10.46
CA HIS A 60 -2.33 -5.96 10.87
C HIS A 60 -2.38 -4.46 11.12
N ILE A 61 -1.77 -4.01 12.21
CA ILE A 61 -1.56 -2.59 12.47
C ILE A 61 -0.13 -2.30 12.08
N LEU A 62 0.04 -1.50 11.02
CA LEU A 62 1.35 -1.22 10.46
C LEU A 62 1.82 0.17 10.86
N THR A 63 3.09 0.26 11.27
CA THR A 63 3.76 1.49 11.65
C THR A 63 4.95 1.75 10.72
N PRO A 64 5.56 2.95 10.75
CA PRO A 64 6.61 3.29 9.79
C PRO A 64 7.76 2.29 9.76
N GLY A 65 8.12 1.88 8.54
CA GLY A 65 9.18 0.90 8.30
C GLY A 65 8.68 -0.53 8.20
N GLU A 66 7.44 -0.81 8.59
CA GLU A 66 6.86 -2.15 8.45
C GLU A 66 6.34 -2.37 7.04
N VAL A 67 6.52 -3.60 6.54
CA VAL A 67 6.17 -3.98 5.18
C VAL A 67 5.25 -5.20 5.23
N LEU A 68 4.11 -5.09 4.56
CA LEU A 68 3.18 -6.21 4.39
C LEU A 68 3.30 -6.71 2.94
N HIS A 69 3.43 -8.02 2.79
CA HIS A 69 3.46 -8.66 1.47
C HIS A 69 2.31 -9.66 1.39
N PHE A 70 1.52 -9.58 0.32
CA PHE A 70 0.41 -10.51 0.14
C PHE A 70 0.13 -10.75 -1.34
N ASP A 71 -0.45 -11.92 -1.65
CA ASP A 71 -0.95 -12.23 -2.98
C ASP A 71 -2.20 -11.39 -3.22
N GLY A 72 -2.23 -10.69 -4.34
CA GLY A 72 -3.32 -9.77 -4.69
C GLY A 72 -4.68 -10.44 -4.93
N ASN A 73 -4.75 -11.77 -4.97
CA ASN A 73 -6.03 -12.48 -4.94
C ASN A 73 -6.79 -12.20 -3.64
N ASN A 74 -6.08 -11.90 -2.56
CA ASN A 74 -6.70 -11.58 -1.29
C ASN A 74 -7.28 -10.17 -1.33
N TYR A 75 -8.44 -9.98 -0.73
CA TYR A 75 -9.07 -8.67 -0.63
C TYR A 75 -8.44 -7.87 0.50
N ILE A 76 -8.09 -6.63 0.21
CA ILE A 76 -7.53 -5.71 1.18
C ILE A 76 -8.48 -4.55 1.42
N GLN A 77 -8.59 -4.12 2.68
CA GLN A 77 -9.17 -2.83 3.06
C GLN A 77 -8.36 -2.28 4.22
N ALA A 78 -8.42 -0.99 4.44
CA ALA A 78 -7.61 -0.36 5.47
C ALA A 78 -8.29 0.87 6.05
N THR A 79 -7.90 1.22 7.27
CA THR A 79 -8.29 2.46 7.93
C THR A 79 -7.01 3.15 8.41
N LEU A 80 -6.88 4.44 8.13
CA LEU A 80 -5.80 5.23 8.65
C LEU A 80 -6.12 5.59 10.11
N VAL A 81 -5.32 5.06 11.03
CA VAL A 81 -5.53 5.29 12.46
C VAL A 81 -5.14 6.72 12.85
N GLU A 82 -4.14 7.25 12.16
CA GLU A 82 -3.69 8.65 12.28
C GLU A 82 -3.30 9.15 10.90
N ASP A 83 -2.91 10.42 10.77
CA ASP A 83 -2.45 10.96 9.48
C ASP A 83 -1.28 10.10 9.00
N SER A 84 -1.40 9.54 7.80
CA SER A 84 -0.49 8.51 7.33
C SER A 84 -0.11 8.67 5.87
N GLU A 85 1.06 8.11 5.54
CA GLU A 85 1.52 7.94 4.15
C GLU A 85 2.05 6.52 4.00
N PHE A 86 1.76 5.91 2.86
CA PHE A 86 2.19 4.54 2.58
C PHE A 86 2.44 4.36 1.09
N ILE A 87 3.26 3.36 0.78
CA ILE A 87 3.64 3.04 -0.60
C ILE A 87 3.08 1.67 -0.94
N VAL A 88 2.42 1.57 -2.09
CA VAL A 88 1.87 0.32 -2.60
C VAL A 88 2.61 -0.05 -3.87
N ASN A 89 3.15 -1.27 -3.89
CA ASN A 89 3.86 -1.82 -5.03
C ASN A 89 3.13 -3.07 -5.53
N PRO A 90 2.23 -2.95 -6.51
CA PRO A 90 1.75 -4.14 -7.21
C PRO A 90 2.81 -4.60 -8.20
N ILE A 91 3.13 -5.89 -8.13
CA ILE A 91 4.11 -6.53 -9.03
C ILE A 91 3.35 -7.57 -9.83
N HIS A 92 3.30 -7.39 -11.14
CA HIS A 92 2.56 -8.29 -12.02
C HIS A 92 3.12 -9.71 -11.96
N LYS A 93 2.23 -10.68 -11.79
CA LYS A 93 2.60 -12.10 -11.76
C LYS A 93 3.08 -12.61 -13.11
#